data_6f68ae0f5efb41a5b99689b33274da79
#
_entry.id   6f68ae0f5efb41a5b99689b33274da79
#
_cell.length_a   1.000
_cell.length_b   1.000
_cell.length_c   1.000
_cell.angle_alpha   90.00
_cell.angle_beta   90.00
_cell.angle_gamma   90.00
#
_symmetry.space_group_name_H-M   'P 1'
#
loop_
_entity.id
_entity.type
_entity.pdbx_description
1 polymer ?
#
loop_
_entity_poly.entity_id
_entity_poly.type
_entity_poly.pdbx_seq_one_letter_code
_entity_poly.pdbx_strand_id
1 'polypeptide(L)'
;VEEKSSGVGSLKALQPLLGDDTTVSAEVEILGSRMVLGRVVEKLKLDIVAVPKTFPLVGGTIARRYVGAEPNQPVFGLDSYAWGGEAIQIDSLDVPKDYLDDPLELIAGDNGTYAIIDVDKQTVLQGAVGVRANNKGFSAFVVQLKARPGTHFRLTRRSAESAIDAIRSQYAVKERGKKSGVLELSLLGGDAAQINLILDEILNTYVRQNVERRS
;
A
#
# COMPACT_ATOMS: atom_id res chain seq x y z
N VAL A 1 -27.40 46.86 -43.77
CA VAL A 1 -26.95 46.49 -42.43
C VAL A 1 -27.37 45.04 -42.19
N GLU A 2 -26.46 44.11 -42.46
CA GLU A 2 -26.67 42.66 -42.16
C GLU A 2 -26.02 42.31 -40.86
N GLU A 3 -26.83 41.87 -39.89
CA GLU A 3 -26.35 41.28 -38.67
C GLU A 3 -25.97 39.83 -38.85
N LYS A 4 -24.72 39.52 -38.66
CA LYS A 4 -24.18 38.17 -38.51
C LYS A 4 -24.63 37.55 -37.16
N SER A 5 -25.59 36.67 -37.21
CA SER A 5 -25.94 35.78 -36.11
C SER A 5 -25.67 34.31 -36.55
N SER A 6 -24.42 33.87 -36.48
CA SER A 6 -24.09 32.47 -36.83
C SER A 6 -22.96 31.90 -35.95
N GLY A 7 -22.94 32.21 -34.66
CA GLY A 7 -21.92 31.66 -33.74
C GLY A 7 -22.45 30.78 -32.62
N VAL A 8 -23.73 30.89 -32.27
CA VAL A 8 -24.26 30.26 -31.06
C VAL A 8 -24.92 28.87 -31.34
N GLY A 9 -25.34 28.61 -32.59
CA GLY A 9 -25.96 27.34 -32.98
C GLY A 9 -25.01 26.16 -33.04
N SER A 10 -23.75 26.40 -33.42
CA SER A 10 -22.72 25.35 -33.55
C SER A 10 -22.17 24.83 -32.22
N LEU A 11 -22.16 25.67 -31.18
CA LEU A 11 -21.71 25.28 -29.85
C LEU A 11 -22.71 24.36 -29.13
N LYS A 12 -24.03 24.55 -29.36
CA LYS A 12 -25.06 23.67 -28.80
C LYS A 12 -25.10 22.29 -29.42
N ALA A 13 -24.68 22.16 -30.70
CA ALA A 13 -24.62 20.88 -31.39
C ALA A 13 -23.40 20.03 -30.98
N LEU A 14 -22.39 20.62 -30.37
CA LEU A 14 -21.19 19.94 -29.85
C LEU A 14 -21.32 19.47 -28.39
N GLN A 15 -22.34 19.96 -27.64
CA GLN A 15 -22.56 19.58 -26.24
C GLN A 15 -22.77 18.06 -26.02
N PRO A 16 -23.51 17.31 -26.87
CA PRO A 16 -23.63 15.85 -26.70
C PRO A 16 -22.33 15.08 -27.01
N LEU A 17 -21.42 15.66 -27.81
CA LEU A 17 -20.15 15.05 -28.18
C LEU A 17 -19.06 15.30 -27.13
N LEU A 18 -19.18 16.36 -26.34
CA LEU A 18 -18.24 16.70 -25.26
C LEU A 18 -18.68 16.12 -23.90
N GLY A 19 -19.96 15.76 -23.75
CA GLY A 19 -20.53 15.32 -22.47
C GLY A 19 -20.02 13.96 -21.99
N ASP A 20 -19.88 12.99 -22.87
CA ASP A 20 -19.48 11.63 -22.49
C ASP A 20 -17.99 11.52 -22.20
N ASP A 21 -17.14 12.15 -23.05
CA ASP A 21 -15.68 12.12 -22.87
C ASP A 21 -15.23 12.88 -21.61
N THR A 22 -15.93 13.95 -21.22
CA THR A 22 -15.67 14.70 -19.99
C THR A 22 -16.06 13.94 -18.74
N THR A 23 -17.13 13.16 -18.79
CA THR A 23 -17.61 12.36 -17.64
C THR A 23 -16.63 11.23 -17.33
N VAL A 24 -16.21 10.47 -18.34
CA VAL A 24 -15.24 9.37 -18.19
C VAL A 24 -13.88 9.89 -17.68
N SER A 25 -13.39 10.99 -18.25
CA SER A 25 -12.14 11.62 -17.78
C SER A 25 -12.22 12.06 -16.31
N ALA A 26 -13.36 12.64 -15.91
CA ALA A 26 -13.57 13.04 -14.52
C ALA A 26 -13.61 11.83 -13.56
N GLU A 27 -14.21 10.71 -13.97
CA GLU A 27 -14.23 9.49 -13.17
C GLU A 27 -12.85 8.86 -13.02
N VAL A 28 -12.03 8.86 -14.08
CA VAL A 28 -10.62 8.43 -14.03
C VAL A 28 -9.82 9.27 -13.04
N GLU A 29 -10.00 10.61 -13.07
CA GLU A 29 -9.33 11.51 -12.13
C GLU A 29 -9.78 11.28 -10.67
N ILE A 30 -11.07 11.03 -10.45
CA ILE A 30 -11.59 10.74 -9.11
C ILE A 30 -11.02 9.43 -8.56
N LEU A 31 -10.98 8.36 -9.37
CA LEU A 31 -10.43 7.05 -8.99
C LEU A 31 -8.93 7.12 -8.67
N GLY A 32 -8.18 8.02 -9.35
CA GLY A 32 -6.75 8.27 -9.06
C GLY A 32 -6.51 9.39 -8.04
N SER A 33 -7.56 9.99 -7.47
CA SER A 33 -7.43 11.15 -6.58
C SER A 33 -6.78 10.79 -5.23
N ARG A 34 -6.08 11.78 -4.65
CA ARG A 34 -5.54 11.65 -3.28
C ARG A 34 -6.63 11.35 -2.25
N MET A 35 -7.86 11.80 -2.47
CA MET A 35 -8.97 11.56 -1.55
C MET A 35 -9.38 10.07 -1.54
N VAL A 36 -9.52 9.44 -2.70
CA VAL A 36 -9.87 8.01 -2.80
C VAL A 36 -8.71 7.16 -2.32
N LEU A 37 -7.50 7.37 -2.87
CA LEU A 37 -6.32 6.57 -2.52
C LEU A 37 -5.90 6.77 -1.06
N GLY A 38 -6.05 7.98 -0.50
CA GLY A 38 -5.75 8.25 0.91
C GLY A 38 -6.66 7.49 1.87
N ARG A 39 -7.96 7.41 1.59
CA ARG A 39 -8.90 6.59 2.38
C ARG A 39 -8.56 5.09 2.30
N VAL A 40 -8.12 4.62 1.13
CA VAL A 40 -7.68 3.24 0.95
C VAL A 40 -6.40 2.94 1.75
N VAL A 41 -5.41 3.84 1.68
CA VAL A 41 -4.18 3.77 2.49
C VAL A 41 -4.51 3.66 3.97
N GLU A 42 -5.35 4.56 4.48
CA GLU A 42 -5.74 4.60 5.89
C GLU A 42 -6.48 3.33 6.32
N LYS A 43 -7.48 2.90 5.54
CA LYS A 43 -8.30 1.75 5.88
C LYS A 43 -7.53 0.44 5.84
N LEU A 44 -6.66 0.26 4.84
CA LEU A 44 -5.87 -0.95 4.66
C LEU A 44 -4.48 -0.86 5.30
N LYS A 45 -4.16 0.27 5.96
CA LYS A 45 -2.87 0.51 6.65
C LYS A 45 -1.66 0.31 5.72
N LEU A 46 -1.78 0.76 4.46
CA LEU A 46 -0.73 0.61 3.45
C LEU A 46 0.47 1.55 3.68
N ASP A 47 0.37 2.40 4.67
CA ASP A 47 1.43 3.24 5.20
C ASP A 47 2.40 2.49 6.14
N ILE A 48 2.04 1.27 6.57
CA ILE A 48 2.91 0.38 7.33
C ILE A 48 3.46 -0.69 6.40
N VAL A 49 4.76 -0.64 6.13
CA VAL A 49 5.45 -1.66 5.35
C VAL A 49 6.26 -2.54 6.31
N ALA A 50 5.95 -3.82 6.33
CA ALA A 50 6.69 -4.80 7.13
C ALA A 50 6.88 -6.06 6.27
N VAL A 51 8.12 -6.32 5.84
CA VAL A 51 8.42 -7.43 4.95
C VAL A 51 9.66 -8.19 5.42
N PRO A 52 9.68 -9.53 5.33
CA PRO A 52 10.87 -10.32 5.65
C PRO A 52 12.09 -9.87 4.86
N LYS A 53 13.23 -9.74 5.52
CA LYS A 53 14.51 -9.42 4.88
C LYS A 53 15.09 -10.68 4.26
N THR A 54 14.96 -10.83 2.96
CA THR A 54 15.52 -11.97 2.23
C THR A 54 16.96 -11.71 1.79
N PHE A 55 17.75 -12.78 1.65
CA PHE A 55 19.12 -12.66 1.15
C PHE A 55 19.11 -12.13 -0.30
N PRO A 56 19.99 -11.19 -0.66
CA PRO A 56 20.07 -10.63 -2.00
C PRO A 56 20.20 -11.71 -3.09
N LEU A 57 19.62 -11.46 -4.25
CA LEU A 57 19.62 -12.27 -5.48
C LEU A 57 18.86 -13.61 -5.37
N VAL A 58 19.12 -14.44 -4.38
CA VAL A 58 18.57 -15.80 -4.32
C VAL A 58 17.52 -16.01 -3.23
N GLY A 59 17.60 -15.29 -2.11
CA GLY A 59 16.74 -15.50 -0.94
C GLY A 59 15.27 -15.33 -1.25
N GLY A 60 14.90 -14.32 -2.03
CA GLY A 60 13.51 -14.09 -2.44
C GLY A 60 12.94 -15.21 -3.32
N THR A 61 13.78 -15.86 -4.14
CA THR A 61 13.34 -17.00 -4.98
C THR A 61 13.16 -18.27 -4.13
N ILE A 62 14.06 -18.50 -3.18
CA ILE A 62 13.98 -19.63 -2.24
C ILE A 62 12.75 -19.46 -1.36
N ALA A 63 12.55 -18.28 -0.76
CA ALA A 63 11.43 -17.99 0.11
C ALA A 63 10.07 -18.18 -0.59
N ARG A 64 9.93 -17.74 -1.84
CA ARG A 64 8.69 -17.91 -2.63
C ARG A 64 8.37 -19.36 -3.00
N ARG A 65 9.38 -20.23 -3.12
CA ARG A 65 9.20 -21.66 -3.44
C ARG A 65 8.97 -22.50 -2.21
N TYR A 66 9.20 -21.95 -1.03
CA TYR A 66 9.01 -22.67 0.22
C TYR A 66 7.50 -22.88 0.51
N VAL A 67 7.12 -24.12 0.79
CA VAL A 67 5.70 -24.51 1.02
C VAL A 67 5.48 -25.00 2.46
N GLY A 68 6.51 -24.97 3.31
CA GLY A 68 6.41 -25.42 4.70
C GLY A 68 5.56 -24.49 5.58
N ALA A 69 4.94 -25.09 6.61
CA ALA A 69 4.15 -24.32 7.58
C ALA A 69 5.00 -23.52 8.56
N GLU A 70 6.21 -23.99 8.91
CA GLU A 70 7.13 -23.31 9.83
C GLU A 70 8.22 -22.56 9.08
N PRO A 71 8.87 -21.52 9.69
CA PRO A 71 9.98 -20.82 9.06
C PRO A 71 11.11 -21.77 8.65
N ASN A 72 11.57 -21.63 7.40
CA ASN A 72 12.63 -22.48 6.85
C ASN A 72 13.96 -22.32 7.61
N GLN A 73 14.78 -23.36 7.58
CA GLN A 73 16.10 -23.32 8.20
C GLN A 73 17.02 -22.33 7.46
N PRO A 74 17.95 -21.68 8.19
CA PRO A 74 18.87 -20.73 7.57
C PRO A 74 19.83 -21.48 6.62
N VAL A 75 20.00 -20.88 5.46
CA VAL A 75 20.99 -21.38 4.48
C VAL A 75 22.34 -20.74 4.80
N PHE A 76 23.39 -21.53 4.86
CA PHE A 76 24.76 -21.10 5.18
C PHE A 76 24.94 -20.40 6.55
N GLY A 77 24.04 -20.67 7.53
CA GLY A 77 24.12 -20.02 8.84
C GLY A 77 23.78 -18.54 8.84
N LEU A 78 23.08 -18.07 7.80
CA LEU A 78 22.64 -16.67 7.68
C LEU A 78 21.28 -16.46 8.37
N ASP A 79 21.28 -16.46 9.71
CA ASP A 79 20.09 -16.42 10.57
C ASP A 79 19.31 -15.13 10.47
N SER A 80 19.96 -14.01 10.13
CA SER A 80 19.34 -12.70 10.01
C SER A 80 18.41 -12.56 8.79
N TYR A 81 18.46 -13.51 7.84
CA TYR A 81 17.63 -13.49 6.65
C TYR A 81 16.47 -14.45 6.76
N ALA A 82 15.37 -14.07 6.11
CA ALA A 82 14.21 -14.93 5.89
C ALA A 82 14.44 -15.86 4.69
N TRP A 83 14.09 -17.13 4.85
CA TRP A 83 14.30 -18.19 3.86
C TRP A 83 13.00 -18.87 3.43
N GLY A 84 11.84 -18.39 3.92
CA GLY A 84 10.50 -18.87 3.58
C GLY A 84 9.70 -19.28 4.81
N GLY A 85 8.41 -19.00 4.80
CA GLY A 85 7.48 -19.28 5.90
C GLY A 85 7.45 -18.20 6.99
N GLU A 86 8.35 -17.22 6.93
CA GLU A 86 8.32 -16.06 7.83
C GLU A 86 7.16 -15.13 7.47
N ALA A 87 6.45 -14.65 8.49
CA ALA A 87 5.34 -13.72 8.35
C ALA A 87 5.31 -12.72 9.52
N ILE A 88 4.89 -11.51 9.23
CA ILE A 88 4.66 -10.46 10.21
C ILE A 88 3.37 -9.73 9.89
N GLN A 89 2.60 -9.41 10.93
CA GLN A 89 1.42 -8.55 10.83
C GLN A 89 1.49 -7.49 11.92
N ILE A 90 1.46 -6.24 11.51
CA ILE A 90 1.50 -5.07 12.40
C ILE A 90 0.17 -4.33 12.25
N ASP A 91 -0.55 -4.16 13.35
CA ASP A 91 -1.82 -3.42 13.37
C ASP A 91 -1.61 -1.92 13.49
N SER A 92 -0.62 -1.50 14.26
CA SER A 92 -0.24 -0.08 14.35
C SER A 92 1.26 0.09 14.52
N LEU A 93 1.78 1.12 13.88
CA LEU A 93 3.16 1.58 14.00
C LEU A 93 3.16 3.09 13.95
N ASP A 94 3.53 3.74 15.03
CA ASP A 94 3.73 5.17 15.09
C ASP A 94 5.20 5.45 15.32
N VAL A 95 5.70 6.47 14.65
CA VAL A 95 7.09 6.93 14.74
C VAL A 95 7.12 8.45 14.87
N PRO A 96 8.17 9.04 15.47
CA PRO A 96 8.40 10.48 15.39
C PRO A 96 8.45 10.96 13.93
N LYS A 97 8.07 12.22 13.67
CA LYS A 97 7.99 12.75 12.29
C LYS A 97 9.29 12.60 11.51
N ASP A 98 10.41 12.72 12.18
CA ASP A 98 11.74 12.63 11.57
C ASP A 98 12.10 11.20 11.12
N TYR A 99 11.31 10.19 11.54
CA TYR A 99 11.45 8.78 11.16
C TYR A 99 10.39 8.33 10.13
N LEU A 100 9.53 9.24 9.66
CA LEU A 100 8.61 8.93 8.56
C LEU A 100 9.42 8.70 7.29
N ASP A 101 9.05 7.65 6.56
CA ASP A 101 9.71 7.18 5.32
C ASP A 101 11.12 6.61 5.52
N ASP A 102 11.70 6.68 6.72
CA ASP A 102 13.00 6.11 7.02
C ASP A 102 12.94 4.58 7.16
N PRO A 103 14.00 3.88 6.74
CA PRO A 103 14.09 2.44 6.92
C PRO A 103 14.39 2.08 8.38
N LEU A 104 13.53 1.25 8.95
CA LEU A 104 13.72 0.58 10.23
C LEU A 104 13.91 -0.92 10.01
N GLU A 105 14.45 -1.63 10.98
CA GLU A 105 14.48 -3.09 11.00
C GLU A 105 13.79 -3.61 12.27
N LEU A 106 12.91 -4.60 12.14
CA LEU A 106 12.42 -5.38 13.26
C LEU A 106 13.19 -6.68 13.30
N ILE A 107 13.74 -7.01 14.48
CA ILE A 107 14.48 -8.24 14.74
C ILE A 107 13.61 -9.12 15.63
N ALA A 108 13.28 -10.32 15.17
CA ALA A 108 12.54 -11.30 15.95
C ALA A 108 13.41 -11.83 17.10
N GLY A 109 12.86 -11.87 18.29
CA GLY A 109 13.46 -12.46 19.48
C GLY A 109 12.81 -13.79 19.85
N ASP A 110 13.19 -14.33 21.01
CA ASP A 110 12.60 -15.54 21.58
C ASP A 110 11.18 -15.28 22.08
N ASN A 111 10.35 -16.34 22.06
CA ASN A 111 9.00 -16.31 22.67
C ASN A 111 8.09 -15.16 22.18
N GLY A 112 8.21 -14.76 20.92
CA GLY A 112 7.40 -13.69 20.33
C GLY A 112 7.83 -12.28 20.74
N THR A 113 9.00 -12.10 21.35
CA THR A 113 9.58 -10.76 21.57
C THR A 113 10.18 -10.21 20.28
N TYR A 114 10.37 -8.91 20.22
CA TYR A 114 11.04 -8.24 19.11
C TYR A 114 11.74 -6.94 19.56
N ALA A 115 12.71 -6.53 18.78
CA ALA A 115 13.32 -5.21 18.87
C ALA A 115 13.20 -4.49 17.52
N ILE A 116 12.92 -3.19 17.53
CA ILE A 116 12.99 -2.32 16.35
C ILE A 116 14.22 -1.46 16.49
N ILE A 117 15.04 -1.46 15.44
CA ILE A 117 16.27 -0.68 15.36
C ILE A 117 16.19 0.31 14.19
N ASP A 118 16.88 1.43 14.32
CA ASP A 118 17.04 2.43 13.27
C ASP A 118 18.24 2.13 12.35
N VAL A 119 18.55 3.08 11.45
CA VAL A 119 19.66 2.98 10.50
C VAL A 119 21.03 2.94 11.19
N ASP A 120 21.16 3.56 12.37
CA ASP A 120 22.37 3.58 13.19
C ASP A 120 22.48 2.36 14.11
N LYS A 121 21.59 1.37 13.93
CA LYS A 121 21.49 0.15 14.74
C LYS A 121 21.17 0.40 16.22
N GLN A 122 20.59 1.57 16.53
CA GLN A 122 20.10 1.86 17.87
C GLN A 122 18.73 1.24 18.07
N THR A 123 18.52 0.60 19.21
CA THR A 123 17.20 0.07 19.55
C THR A 123 16.26 1.22 19.93
N VAL A 124 15.24 1.45 19.09
CA VAL A 124 14.25 2.50 19.30
C VAL A 124 13.01 1.99 20.01
N LEU A 125 12.67 0.70 19.88
CA LEU A 125 11.53 0.08 20.55
C LEU A 125 11.79 -1.40 20.83
N GLN A 126 11.31 -1.90 21.98
CA GLN A 126 11.25 -3.33 22.28
C GLN A 126 9.82 -3.69 22.65
N GLY A 127 9.38 -4.88 22.25
CA GLY A 127 8.02 -5.32 22.51
C GLY A 127 7.85 -6.83 22.41
N ALA A 128 6.59 -7.24 22.58
CA ALA A 128 6.16 -8.62 22.38
C ALA A 128 4.88 -8.67 21.56
N VAL A 129 4.68 -9.75 20.84
CA VAL A 129 3.47 -10.01 20.05
C VAL A 129 2.23 -9.95 20.94
N GLY A 130 1.18 -9.27 20.47
CA GLY A 130 -0.08 -9.10 21.19
C GLY A 130 -0.04 -8.03 22.28
N VAL A 131 1.08 -7.34 22.48
CA VAL A 131 1.24 -6.28 23.48
C VAL A 131 1.64 -4.98 22.80
N ARG A 132 0.98 -3.87 23.13
CA ARG A 132 1.38 -2.54 22.64
C ARG A 132 2.65 -2.08 23.32
N ALA A 133 3.68 -1.87 22.53
CA ALA A 133 4.94 -1.32 23.00
C ALA A 133 5.00 0.19 22.76
N ASN A 134 5.63 0.95 23.65
CA ASN A 134 5.81 2.40 23.53
C ASN A 134 7.19 2.81 24.07
N ASN A 135 7.89 3.67 23.34
CA ASN A 135 9.15 4.26 23.78
C ASN A 135 9.43 5.56 23.02
N LYS A 136 9.62 6.69 23.70
CA LYS A 136 10.10 7.98 23.15
C LYS A 136 9.46 8.40 21.81
N GLY A 137 8.13 8.27 21.70
CA GLY A 137 7.40 8.64 20.49
C GLY A 137 7.26 7.50 19.47
N PHE A 138 7.91 6.36 19.67
CA PHE A 138 7.63 5.13 18.93
C PHE A 138 6.54 4.34 19.61
N SER A 139 5.63 3.77 18.84
CA SER A 139 4.60 2.85 19.31
C SER A 139 4.38 1.76 18.27
N ALA A 140 4.22 0.51 18.71
CA ALA A 140 3.89 -0.58 17.82
C ALA A 140 2.94 -1.59 18.48
N PHE A 141 2.05 -2.16 17.66
CA PHE A 141 1.24 -3.31 18.02
C PHE A 141 1.40 -4.39 16.96
N VAL A 142 2.25 -5.37 17.25
CA VAL A 142 2.50 -6.54 16.41
C VAL A 142 1.49 -7.61 16.76
N VAL A 143 0.62 -7.97 15.81
CA VAL A 143 -0.42 -8.99 15.99
C VAL A 143 0.13 -10.39 15.81
N GLN A 144 1.03 -10.53 14.82
CA GLN A 144 1.65 -11.82 14.50
C GLN A 144 3.11 -11.61 14.11
N LEU A 145 3.96 -12.46 14.61
CA LEU A 145 5.36 -12.56 14.21
C LEU A 145 5.72 -14.04 14.15
N LYS A 146 5.82 -14.56 12.95
CA LYS A 146 6.23 -15.92 12.66
C LYS A 146 7.63 -15.88 12.07
N ALA A 147 8.62 -16.15 12.88
CA ALA A 147 10.01 -16.09 12.48
C ALA A 147 10.88 -16.85 13.49
N ARG A 148 12.06 -17.25 13.07
CA ARG A 148 13.11 -17.72 13.98
C ARG A 148 13.70 -16.52 14.72
N PRO A 149 14.15 -16.68 15.97
CA PRO A 149 14.93 -15.66 16.65
C PRO A 149 16.11 -15.20 15.79
N GLY A 150 16.37 -13.89 15.77
CA GLY A 150 17.41 -13.29 14.94
C GLY A 150 16.98 -12.96 13.51
N THR A 151 15.81 -13.40 13.02
CA THR A 151 15.32 -13.02 11.70
C THR A 151 14.96 -11.55 11.64
N HIS A 152 15.43 -10.86 10.61
CA HIS A 152 15.15 -9.44 10.38
C HIS A 152 13.98 -9.23 9.42
N PHE A 153 13.22 -8.18 9.68
CA PHE A 153 12.17 -7.65 8.81
C PHE A 153 12.49 -6.20 8.48
N ARG A 154 12.36 -5.82 7.22
CA ARG A 154 12.38 -4.41 6.83
C ARG A 154 11.07 -3.77 7.24
N LEU A 155 11.15 -2.66 7.92
CA LEU A 155 10.02 -1.94 8.47
C LEU A 155 10.10 -0.48 8.02
N THR A 156 8.98 0.09 7.59
CA THR A 156 8.89 1.52 7.26
C THR A 156 7.50 2.02 7.61
N ARG A 157 7.44 3.13 8.30
CA ARG A 157 6.22 3.92 8.49
C ARG A 157 6.21 5.03 7.45
N ARG A 158 5.43 4.85 6.40
CA ARG A 158 5.32 5.85 5.33
C ARG A 158 4.52 7.07 5.77
N SER A 159 4.88 8.23 5.26
CA SER A 159 4.00 9.39 5.24
C SER A 159 2.78 9.09 4.37
N ALA A 160 1.67 9.78 4.61
CA ALA A 160 0.46 9.61 3.80
C ALA A 160 0.74 9.88 2.30
N GLU A 161 1.60 10.85 1.99
CA GLU A 161 2.00 11.15 0.62
C GLU A 161 2.77 10.01 -0.02
N SER A 162 3.83 9.53 0.63
CA SER A 162 4.62 8.40 0.15
C SER A 162 3.80 7.14 -0.06
N ALA A 163 2.85 6.86 0.83
CA ALA A 163 1.97 5.70 0.70
C ALA A 163 1.02 5.82 -0.50
N ILE A 164 0.43 7.00 -0.73
CA ILE A 164 -0.42 7.27 -1.89
C ILE A 164 0.38 7.18 -3.19
N ASP A 165 1.57 7.78 -3.23
CA ASP A 165 2.42 7.79 -4.41
C ASP A 165 2.94 6.38 -4.74
N ALA A 166 3.18 5.54 -3.73
CA ALA A 166 3.52 4.14 -3.93
C ALA A 166 2.40 3.34 -4.61
N ILE A 167 1.13 3.58 -4.25
CA ILE A 167 0.00 2.97 -4.95
C ILE A 167 -0.09 3.55 -6.36
N ARG A 168 -0.06 4.88 -6.50
CA ARG A 168 -0.23 5.58 -7.78
C ARG A 168 0.81 5.16 -8.81
N SER A 169 2.03 4.89 -8.40
CA SER A 169 3.10 4.43 -9.32
C SER A 169 2.84 3.05 -9.95
N GLN A 170 1.98 2.25 -9.34
CA GLN A 170 1.65 0.88 -9.76
C GLN A 170 0.20 0.73 -10.22
N TYR A 171 -0.61 1.78 -10.07
CA TYR A 171 -2.04 1.81 -10.36
C TYR A 171 -2.33 2.52 -11.68
N ALA A 172 -3.19 1.95 -12.50
CA ALA A 172 -3.66 2.59 -13.71
C ALA A 172 -5.17 2.41 -13.88
N VAL A 173 -5.82 3.47 -14.35
CA VAL A 173 -7.24 3.48 -14.75
C VAL A 173 -7.30 3.85 -16.22
N LYS A 174 -8.01 3.07 -17.00
CA LYS A 174 -8.17 3.30 -18.46
C LYS A 174 -9.61 3.00 -18.88
N GLU A 175 -10.11 3.73 -19.88
CA GLU A 175 -11.34 3.34 -20.53
C GLU A 175 -11.11 2.14 -21.44
N ARG A 176 -11.94 1.10 -21.31
CA ARG A 176 -11.89 -0.10 -22.15
C ARG A 176 -12.72 0.10 -23.41
N GLY A 177 -12.04 0.45 -24.50
CA GLY A 177 -12.68 0.78 -25.79
C GLY A 177 -13.02 2.28 -25.90
N LYS A 178 -13.30 2.73 -27.12
CA LYS A 178 -13.63 4.14 -27.37
C LYS A 178 -15.09 4.41 -26.98
N LYS A 179 -15.30 5.34 -26.08
CA LYS A 179 -16.63 5.81 -25.62
C LYS A 179 -17.52 4.68 -25.09
N SER A 180 -16.94 3.68 -24.43
CA SER A 180 -17.67 2.56 -23.87
C SER A 180 -18.27 2.87 -22.48
N GLY A 181 -17.74 3.88 -21.79
CA GLY A 181 -18.05 4.17 -20.39
C GLY A 181 -17.57 3.09 -19.40
N VAL A 182 -16.84 2.07 -19.88
CA VAL A 182 -16.31 1.00 -19.05
C VAL A 182 -14.88 1.33 -18.64
N LEU A 183 -14.65 1.42 -17.32
CA LEU A 183 -13.32 1.65 -16.76
C LEU A 183 -12.66 0.34 -16.37
N GLU A 184 -11.42 0.18 -16.76
CA GLU A 184 -10.54 -0.93 -16.37
C GLU A 184 -9.51 -0.41 -15.38
N LEU A 185 -9.49 -1.01 -14.17
CA LEU A 185 -8.52 -0.72 -13.13
C LEU A 185 -7.46 -1.82 -13.12
N SER A 186 -6.20 -1.43 -13.04
CA SER A 186 -5.08 -2.36 -12.91
C SER A 186 -4.10 -1.89 -11.84
N LEU A 187 -3.56 -2.84 -11.07
CA LEU A 187 -2.54 -2.62 -10.06
C LEU A 187 -1.45 -3.67 -10.20
N LEU A 188 -0.21 -3.22 -10.27
CA LEU A 188 0.96 -4.10 -10.32
C LEU A 188 1.44 -4.43 -8.91
N GLY A 189 1.78 -5.68 -8.65
CA GLY A 189 2.31 -6.09 -7.34
C GLY A 189 2.69 -7.57 -7.30
N GLY A 190 3.33 -7.98 -6.23
CA GLY A 190 3.82 -9.36 -6.04
C GLY A 190 2.81 -10.31 -5.36
N ASP A 191 1.76 -9.78 -4.76
CA ASP A 191 0.74 -10.56 -4.04
C ASP A 191 -0.66 -10.29 -4.62
N ALA A 192 -1.22 -11.29 -5.29
CA ALA A 192 -2.53 -11.20 -5.93
C ALA A 192 -3.67 -10.95 -4.93
N ALA A 193 -3.59 -11.50 -3.71
CA ALA A 193 -4.61 -11.29 -2.69
C ALA A 193 -4.62 -9.83 -2.21
N GLN A 194 -3.45 -9.26 -1.98
CA GLN A 194 -3.31 -7.85 -1.61
C GLN A 194 -3.75 -6.92 -2.74
N ILE A 195 -3.40 -7.22 -4.00
CA ILE A 195 -3.84 -6.46 -5.18
C ILE A 195 -5.37 -6.41 -5.24
N ASN A 196 -6.04 -7.56 -5.13
CA ASN A 196 -7.50 -7.62 -5.17
C ASN A 196 -8.13 -6.82 -4.02
N LEU A 197 -7.60 -6.94 -2.81
CA LEU A 197 -8.08 -6.19 -1.65
C LEU A 197 -7.98 -4.67 -1.87
N ILE A 198 -6.87 -4.20 -2.44
CA ILE A 198 -6.67 -2.77 -2.73
C ILE A 198 -7.65 -2.30 -3.82
N LEU A 199 -7.79 -3.04 -4.92
CA LEU A 199 -8.70 -2.69 -6.02
C LEU A 199 -10.16 -2.67 -5.55
N ASP A 200 -10.59 -3.66 -4.79
CA ASP A 200 -11.94 -3.73 -4.20
C ASP A 200 -12.20 -2.53 -3.28
N GLU A 201 -11.23 -2.15 -2.45
CA GLU A 201 -11.40 -1.00 -1.56
C GLU A 201 -11.40 0.33 -2.31
N ILE A 202 -10.63 0.47 -3.40
CA ILE A 202 -10.72 1.64 -4.29
C ILE A 202 -12.13 1.77 -4.87
N LEU A 203 -12.68 0.68 -5.40
CA LEU A 203 -14.04 0.66 -5.95
C LEU A 203 -15.09 0.98 -4.89
N ASN A 204 -15.02 0.36 -3.72
CA ASN A 204 -15.95 0.61 -2.62
C ASN A 204 -15.89 2.07 -2.13
N THR A 205 -14.69 2.63 -2.04
CA THR A 205 -14.50 4.03 -1.63
C THR A 205 -15.06 4.99 -2.67
N TYR A 206 -14.84 4.71 -3.96
CA TYR A 206 -15.38 5.48 -5.07
C TYR A 206 -16.93 5.45 -5.10
N VAL A 207 -17.53 4.27 -5.00
CA VAL A 207 -19.00 4.13 -4.98
C VAL A 207 -19.61 4.91 -3.82
N ARG A 208 -19.05 4.77 -2.61
CA ARG A 208 -19.51 5.51 -1.42
C ARG A 208 -19.44 7.01 -1.64
N GLN A 209 -18.34 7.52 -2.18
CA GLN A 209 -18.15 8.94 -2.47
C GLN A 209 -19.17 9.45 -3.52
N ASN A 210 -19.48 8.65 -4.54
CA ASN A 210 -20.49 9.04 -5.52
C ASN A 210 -21.92 9.08 -4.95
N VAL A 211 -22.25 8.18 -4.04
CA VAL A 211 -23.53 8.20 -3.31
C VAL A 211 -23.61 9.45 -2.44
N GLU A 212 -22.56 9.74 -1.65
CA GLU A 212 -22.51 10.93 -0.78
C GLU A 212 -22.65 12.26 -1.55
N ARG A 213 -22.15 12.33 -2.80
CA ARG A 213 -22.27 13.54 -3.64
C ARG A 213 -23.67 13.75 -4.23
N ARG A 214 -24.47 12.68 -4.35
CA ARG A 214 -25.80 12.72 -4.98
C ARG A 214 -26.93 12.83 -3.96
N SER A 215 -26.62 12.76 -2.66
CA SER A 215 -27.55 12.93 -1.53
C SER A 215 -27.57 14.37 -1.05
#